data_1eff16732720c520f5f735675a896923
#
_entry.id   1eff16732720c520f5f735675a896923
#
_cell.length_a   1.000
_cell.length_b   1.000
_cell.length_c   1.000
_cell.angle_alpha   90.00
_cell.angle_beta   90.00
_cell.angle_gamma   90.00
#
_symmetry.space_group_name_H-M   'P 1'
#
loop_
_entity.id
_entity.type
_entity.pdbx_description
1 polymer ?
#
loop_
_entity_poly.entity_id
_entity_poly.type
_entity_poly.pdbx_seq_one_letter_code
_entity_poly.pdbx_strand_id
1 'polypeptide(L)'
;MSGVLDVEAWYVDTTVPVLGGDALLGAAERARSRRFAVAADASRYVHAHVAARAILARRAGLAPADVRWEVGPHGKPGPVVGQRWNLSRSGGHALVALAADDVGVDVQVRDPRVDVARVAARYLAPAARTAGAADDWRRLARLEACAKAVGGRLLDVLGLDVAAPGLVRADDGAWRGQEWWVSDVPVPDGAVAACATPGARPHVCRVRAWPGEQRDRPVRVPRPVAAGEGAR
;
A
#
# COMPACT_ATOMS: atom_id res chain seq x y z
N MET A 1 13.29 9.50 20.87
CA MET A 1 11.94 8.99 21.19
C MET A 1 11.68 7.78 20.29
N SER A 2 11.90 6.57 20.82
CA SER A 2 11.75 5.30 20.07
C SER A 2 10.30 4.79 20.23
N GLY A 3 9.36 5.42 19.54
CA GLY A 3 7.98 4.96 19.53
C GLY A 3 7.68 4.18 18.25
N VAL A 4 6.74 3.24 18.32
CA VAL A 4 6.18 2.56 17.15
C VAL A 4 5.28 3.54 16.39
N LEU A 5 5.38 3.61 15.07
CA LEU A 5 4.48 4.40 14.23
C LEU A 5 3.14 3.68 14.09
N ASP A 6 2.04 4.41 14.26
CA ASP A 6 0.70 3.86 14.03
C ASP A 6 0.26 4.14 12.59
N VAL A 7 -0.07 3.09 11.84
CA VAL A 7 -0.62 3.16 10.49
C VAL A 7 -2.04 2.61 10.53
N GLU A 8 -3.01 3.42 10.15
CA GLU A 8 -4.39 2.99 9.98
C GLU A 8 -4.61 2.62 8.52
N ALA A 9 -4.94 1.36 8.24
CA ALA A 9 -5.24 0.87 6.91
C ALA A 9 -6.72 0.48 6.81
N TRP A 10 -7.33 0.80 5.67
CA TRP A 10 -8.72 0.46 5.37
C TRP A 10 -8.77 -0.43 4.14
N TYR A 11 -9.24 -1.65 4.33
CA TYR A 11 -9.56 -2.54 3.22
C TYR A 11 -10.92 -2.17 2.64
N VAL A 12 -10.96 -2.06 1.32
CA VAL A 12 -12.17 -1.71 0.54
C VAL A 12 -12.44 -2.80 -0.48
N ASP A 13 -13.58 -3.47 -0.36
CA ASP A 13 -14.10 -4.33 -1.42
C ASP A 13 -14.77 -3.46 -2.48
N THR A 14 -14.15 -3.37 -3.66
CA THR A 14 -14.61 -2.54 -4.77
C THR A 14 -15.50 -3.29 -5.76
N THR A 15 -15.88 -4.52 -5.48
CA THR A 15 -16.78 -5.32 -6.34
C THR A 15 -18.22 -4.84 -6.25
N VAL A 16 -18.60 -4.24 -5.12
CA VAL A 16 -19.95 -3.66 -4.93
C VAL A 16 -19.95 -2.21 -5.40
N PRO A 17 -20.77 -1.83 -6.38
CA PRO A 17 -20.85 -0.45 -6.86
C PRO A 17 -21.34 0.53 -5.79
N VAL A 18 -20.77 1.73 -5.75
CA VAL A 18 -21.28 2.84 -4.95
C VAL A 18 -22.20 3.70 -5.81
N LEU A 19 -23.49 3.67 -5.52
CA LEU A 19 -24.47 4.49 -6.24
C LEU A 19 -24.24 5.98 -5.97
N GLY A 20 -24.23 6.79 -7.02
CA GLY A 20 -24.02 8.23 -6.91
C GLY A 20 -22.60 8.65 -6.54
N GLY A 21 -21.64 7.72 -6.54
CA GLY A 21 -20.24 7.97 -6.13
C GLY A 21 -19.54 9.05 -6.95
N ASP A 22 -19.89 9.23 -8.21
CA ASP A 22 -19.29 10.26 -9.08
C ASP A 22 -19.44 11.68 -8.54
N ALA A 23 -20.51 11.99 -7.81
CA ALA A 23 -20.73 13.29 -7.19
C ALA A 23 -19.69 13.62 -6.11
N LEU A 24 -19.11 12.60 -5.48
CA LEU A 24 -18.10 12.75 -4.41
C LEU A 24 -16.67 12.90 -4.95
N LEU A 25 -16.44 12.57 -6.22
CA LEU A 25 -15.11 12.63 -6.82
C LEU A 25 -14.69 14.06 -7.16
N GLY A 26 -13.38 14.30 -7.14
CA GLY A 26 -12.79 15.52 -7.71
C GLY A 26 -12.86 15.51 -9.26
N ALA A 27 -12.62 16.67 -9.87
CA ALA A 27 -12.67 16.80 -11.33
C ALA A 27 -11.69 15.86 -12.05
N ALA A 28 -10.45 15.76 -11.55
CA ALA A 28 -9.42 14.89 -12.11
C ALA A 28 -9.81 13.40 -12.01
N GLU A 29 -10.39 13.00 -10.89
CA GLU A 29 -10.84 11.62 -10.68
C GLU A 29 -12.01 11.28 -11.62
N ARG A 30 -12.99 12.18 -11.76
CA ARG A 30 -14.08 12.01 -12.74
C ARG A 30 -13.55 11.92 -14.17
N ALA A 31 -12.60 12.76 -14.54
CA ALA A 31 -11.97 12.69 -15.86
C ALA A 31 -11.23 11.37 -16.06
N ARG A 32 -10.56 10.85 -15.02
CA ARG A 32 -9.86 9.56 -15.06
C ARG A 32 -10.84 8.39 -15.16
N SER A 33 -11.93 8.38 -14.38
CA SER A 33 -12.92 7.29 -14.40
C SER A 33 -13.57 7.10 -15.79
N ARG A 34 -13.80 8.18 -16.52
CA ARG A 34 -14.36 8.16 -17.89
C ARG A 34 -13.42 7.59 -18.96
N ARG A 35 -12.12 7.44 -18.64
CA ARG A 35 -11.10 6.93 -19.57
C ARG A 35 -10.90 5.42 -19.50
N PHE A 36 -11.55 4.73 -18.56
CA PHE A 36 -11.50 3.27 -18.51
C PHE A 36 -12.31 2.66 -19.65
N ALA A 37 -11.69 1.72 -20.38
CA ALA A 37 -12.36 1.00 -21.48
C ALA A 37 -13.39 0.00 -20.93
N VAL A 38 -13.19 -0.52 -19.71
CA VAL A 38 -14.05 -1.51 -19.08
C VAL A 38 -14.86 -0.85 -17.96
N ALA A 39 -16.18 -0.91 -18.05
CA ALA A 39 -17.10 -0.28 -17.10
C ALA A 39 -16.89 -0.79 -15.65
N ALA A 40 -16.59 -2.08 -15.47
CA ALA A 40 -16.29 -2.65 -14.16
C ALA A 40 -15.04 -2.03 -13.53
N ASP A 41 -14.01 -1.72 -14.32
CA ASP A 41 -12.79 -1.08 -13.81
C ASP A 41 -13.03 0.39 -13.47
N ALA A 42 -13.86 1.09 -14.25
CA ALA A 42 -14.33 2.43 -13.91
C ALA A 42 -15.08 2.42 -12.57
N SER A 43 -16.01 1.49 -12.37
CA SER A 43 -16.80 1.35 -11.14
C SER A 43 -15.88 1.07 -9.94
N ARG A 44 -14.92 0.16 -10.06
CA ARG A 44 -13.93 -0.14 -9.01
C ARG A 44 -13.06 1.07 -8.67
N TYR A 45 -12.66 1.81 -9.71
CA TYR A 45 -11.93 3.06 -9.52
C TYR A 45 -12.74 4.07 -8.70
N VAL A 46 -13.99 4.32 -9.10
CA VAL A 46 -14.91 5.24 -8.41
C VAL A 46 -15.06 4.81 -6.95
N HIS A 47 -15.36 3.53 -6.70
CA HIS A 47 -15.56 3.01 -5.34
C HIS A 47 -14.33 3.24 -4.46
N ALA A 48 -13.14 2.88 -4.92
CA ALA A 48 -11.90 3.06 -4.16
C ALA A 48 -11.63 4.54 -3.82
N HIS A 49 -11.89 5.45 -4.76
CA HIS A 49 -11.66 6.87 -4.54
C HIS A 49 -12.75 7.50 -3.65
N VAL A 50 -13.99 7.06 -3.74
CA VAL A 50 -15.08 7.46 -2.82
C VAL A 50 -14.74 7.02 -1.40
N ALA A 51 -14.27 5.78 -1.21
CA ALA A 51 -13.83 5.28 0.09
C ALA A 51 -12.67 6.12 0.64
N ALA A 52 -11.64 6.39 -0.17
CA ALA A 52 -10.51 7.23 0.24
C ALA A 52 -10.98 8.63 0.68
N ARG A 53 -11.87 9.26 -0.09
CA ARG A 53 -12.44 10.57 0.26
C ARG A 53 -13.23 10.53 1.56
N ALA A 54 -14.06 9.52 1.77
CA ALA A 54 -14.86 9.38 2.98
C ALA A 54 -13.97 9.18 4.23
N ILE A 55 -12.94 8.36 4.10
CA ILE A 55 -11.97 8.09 5.17
C ILE A 55 -11.19 9.37 5.53
N LEU A 56 -10.66 10.07 4.53
CA LEU A 56 -9.91 11.31 4.70
C LEU A 56 -10.79 12.44 5.24
N ALA A 57 -12.00 12.58 4.73
CA ALA A 57 -12.98 13.56 5.19
C ALA A 57 -13.30 13.40 6.67
N ARG A 58 -13.55 12.15 7.11
CA ARG A 58 -13.80 11.84 8.52
C ARG A 58 -12.62 12.25 9.40
N ARG A 59 -11.38 12.03 8.97
CA ARG A 59 -10.16 12.43 9.70
C ARG A 59 -9.96 13.93 9.72
N ALA A 60 -10.28 14.61 8.63
CA ALA A 60 -10.08 16.05 8.47
C ALA A 60 -11.24 16.91 8.97
N GLY A 61 -12.39 16.31 9.32
CA GLY A 61 -13.61 17.05 9.65
C GLY A 61 -14.23 17.77 8.45
N LEU A 62 -14.08 17.21 7.24
CA LEU A 62 -14.56 17.77 5.98
C LEU A 62 -15.72 16.94 5.39
N ALA A 63 -16.45 17.51 4.43
CA ALA A 63 -17.30 16.70 3.56
C ALA A 63 -16.42 15.96 2.51
N PRO A 64 -16.76 14.72 2.10
CA PRO A 64 -15.96 13.96 1.13
C PRO A 64 -15.71 14.70 -0.19
N ALA A 65 -16.68 15.48 -0.66
CA ALA A 65 -16.57 16.28 -1.87
C ALA A 65 -15.57 17.47 -1.73
N ASP A 66 -15.28 17.89 -0.48
CA ASP A 66 -14.39 19.02 -0.20
C ASP A 66 -12.94 18.61 0.05
N VAL A 67 -12.67 17.30 0.16
CA VAL A 67 -11.31 16.80 0.30
C VAL A 67 -10.48 17.16 -0.94
N ARG A 68 -9.31 17.78 -0.73
CA ARG A 68 -8.37 18.16 -1.79
C ARG A 68 -6.97 17.70 -1.42
N TRP A 69 -6.22 17.29 -2.41
CA TRP A 69 -4.80 16.98 -2.30
C TRP A 69 -4.06 17.32 -3.59
N GLU A 70 -2.80 17.59 -3.47
CA GLU A 70 -1.89 17.70 -4.59
C GLU A 70 -1.39 16.30 -4.99
N VAL A 71 -0.89 16.17 -6.21
CA VAL A 71 -0.32 14.93 -6.72
C VAL A 71 1.14 15.16 -7.08
N GLY A 72 2.03 14.41 -6.47
CA GLY A 72 3.45 14.46 -6.73
C GLY A 72 3.83 13.88 -8.11
N PRO A 73 5.11 14.00 -8.50
CA PRO A 73 5.60 13.66 -9.86
C PRO A 73 5.26 12.24 -10.32
N HIS A 74 5.23 11.28 -9.40
CA HIS A 74 4.93 9.87 -9.69
C HIS A 74 3.57 9.41 -9.15
N GLY A 75 2.65 10.38 -8.94
CA GLY A 75 1.28 10.07 -8.54
C GLY A 75 1.07 9.89 -7.03
N LYS A 76 2.11 10.07 -6.18
CA LYS A 76 1.93 10.05 -4.72
C LYS A 76 1.03 11.21 -4.31
N PRO A 77 -0.08 10.94 -3.59
CA PRO A 77 -0.94 12.01 -3.10
C PRO A 77 -0.25 12.79 -1.98
N GLY A 78 -0.39 14.09 -2.00
CA GLY A 78 0.01 14.99 -0.93
C GLY A 78 -0.87 14.83 0.32
N PRO A 79 -0.48 15.41 1.45
CA PRO A 79 -1.23 15.30 2.69
C PRO A 79 -2.59 16.00 2.62
N VAL A 80 -3.55 15.49 3.39
CA VAL A 80 -4.84 16.13 3.63
C VAL A 80 -4.90 16.57 5.10
N VAL A 81 -4.93 17.89 5.35
CA VAL A 81 -4.90 18.48 6.70
C VAL A 81 -3.80 17.85 7.58
N GLY A 82 -2.58 17.77 7.01
CA GLY A 82 -1.40 17.19 7.67
C GLY A 82 -1.34 15.66 7.72
N GLN A 83 -2.43 14.96 7.41
CA GLN A 83 -2.47 13.51 7.38
C GLN A 83 -1.83 12.97 6.10
N ARG A 84 -0.76 12.17 6.22
CA ARG A 84 -0.18 11.42 5.11
C ARG A 84 -1.05 10.22 4.79
N TRP A 85 -1.13 9.87 3.52
CA TRP A 85 -1.96 8.76 3.08
C TRP A 85 -1.49 8.16 1.77
N ASN A 86 -1.98 6.95 1.47
CA ASN A 86 -1.74 6.29 0.21
C ASN A 86 -2.93 5.39 -0.17
N LEU A 87 -3.11 5.14 -1.46
CA LEU A 87 -4.14 4.27 -2.03
C LEU A 87 -3.51 3.27 -3.00
N SER A 88 -3.84 1.99 -2.84
CA SER A 88 -3.56 0.95 -3.84
C SER A 88 -4.82 0.22 -4.25
N ARG A 89 -4.85 -0.29 -5.48
CA ARG A 89 -5.99 -1.02 -6.06
C ARG A 89 -5.50 -2.14 -6.96
N SER A 90 -6.11 -3.32 -6.82
CA SER A 90 -5.88 -4.46 -7.73
C SER A 90 -7.15 -5.30 -7.82
N GLY A 91 -7.69 -5.52 -9.01
CA GLY A 91 -8.95 -6.22 -9.20
C GLY A 91 -10.08 -5.62 -8.37
N GLY A 92 -10.74 -6.45 -7.57
CA GLY A 92 -11.81 -6.05 -6.64
C GLY A 92 -11.36 -5.51 -5.29
N HIS A 93 -10.06 -5.32 -5.08
CA HIS A 93 -9.48 -4.94 -3.79
C HIS A 93 -8.88 -3.54 -3.83
N ALA A 94 -9.06 -2.77 -2.77
CA ALA A 94 -8.31 -1.55 -2.54
C ALA A 94 -7.88 -1.44 -1.07
N LEU A 95 -6.79 -0.71 -0.85
CA LEU A 95 -6.28 -0.33 0.46
C LEU A 95 -6.07 1.18 0.51
N VAL A 96 -6.56 1.81 1.58
CA VAL A 96 -6.27 3.19 1.92
C VAL A 96 -5.51 3.19 3.24
N ALA A 97 -4.30 3.75 3.26
CA ALA A 97 -3.52 3.87 4.49
C ALA A 97 -3.35 5.33 4.88
N LEU A 98 -3.39 5.58 6.19
CA LEU A 98 -3.16 6.88 6.82
C LEU A 98 -2.10 6.74 7.90
N ALA A 99 -1.19 7.70 7.97
CA ALA A 99 -0.16 7.78 9.00
C ALA A 99 0.22 9.25 9.28
N ALA A 100 0.92 9.49 10.38
CA ALA A 100 1.50 10.81 10.68
C ALA A 100 2.67 11.12 9.73
N ASP A 101 3.45 10.09 9.38
CA ASP A 101 4.59 10.16 8.47
C ASP A 101 4.23 9.58 7.09
N ASP A 102 5.15 9.69 6.12
CA ASP A 102 4.96 9.11 4.81
C ASP A 102 4.68 7.60 4.89
N VAL A 103 3.74 7.16 4.10
CA VAL A 103 3.29 5.77 4.04
C VAL A 103 3.06 5.35 2.59
N GLY A 104 3.33 4.08 2.30
CA GLY A 104 2.96 3.42 1.07
C GLY A 104 2.26 2.11 1.37
N VAL A 105 1.21 1.80 0.62
CA VAL A 105 0.55 0.50 0.64
C VAL A 105 0.43 -0.05 -0.76
N ASP A 106 0.49 -1.36 -0.86
CA ASP A 106 0.18 -2.04 -2.09
C ASP A 106 -0.68 -3.28 -1.85
N VAL A 107 -1.60 -3.54 -2.78
CA VAL A 107 -2.40 -4.76 -2.84
C VAL A 107 -2.29 -5.37 -4.23
N GLN A 108 -2.08 -6.68 -4.30
CA GLN A 108 -1.96 -7.44 -5.56
C GLN A 108 -2.93 -8.61 -5.54
N VAL A 109 -3.78 -8.71 -6.55
CA VAL A 109 -4.56 -9.93 -6.82
C VAL A 109 -3.61 -10.97 -7.40
N ARG A 110 -3.69 -12.19 -6.89
CA ARG A 110 -3.00 -13.34 -7.46
C ARG A 110 -3.72 -13.78 -8.73
N ASP A 111 -3.39 -13.17 -9.86
CA ASP A 111 -3.98 -13.55 -11.15
C ASP A 111 -3.23 -14.76 -11.73
N PRO A 112 -3.87 -15.93 -11.87
CA PRO A 112 -3.22 -17.13 -12.41
C PRO A 112 -2.78 -16.98 -13.87
N ARG A 113 -3.28 -15.97 -14.58
CA ARG A 113 -2.87 -15.66 -15.97
C ARG A 113 -1.54 -14.89 -16.03
N VAL A 114 -1.09 -14.35 -14.89
CA VAL A 114 0.18 -13.61 -14.81
C VAL A 114 1.26 -14.56 -14.31
N ASP A 115 2.28 -14.79 -15.14
CA ASP A 115 3.49 -15.48 -14.74
C ASP A 115 4.33 -14.57 -13.83
N VAL A 116 3.98 -14.54 -12.55
CA VAL A 116 4.68 -13.72 -11.55
C VAL A 116 6.13 -14.15 -11.38
N ALA A 117 6.46 -15.43 -11.58
CA ALA A 117 7.84 -15.90 -11.50
C ALA A 117 8.70 -15.28 -12.62
N ARG A 118 8.15 -15.12 -13.83
CA ARG A 118 8.82 -14.41 -14.92
C ARG A 118 9.00 -12.92 -14.62
N VAL A 119 8.00 -12.29 -14.00
CA VAL A 119 8.09 -10.89 -13.52
C VAL A 119 9.17 -10.79 -12.45
N ALA A 120 9.16 -11.68 -11.47
CA ALA A 120 10.15 -11.76 -10.40
C ALA A 120 11.57 -11.98 -10.98
N ALA A 121 11.74 -12.94 -11.89
CA ALA A 121 13.03 -13.21 -12.52
C ALA A 121 13.61 -12.00 -13.27
N ARG A 122 12.74 -11.14 -13.80
CA ARG A 122 13.16 -9.93 -14.53
C ARG A 122 13.46 -8.75 -13.61
N TYR A 123 12.73 -8.61 -12.52
CA TYR A 123 12.71 -7.39 -11.72
C TYR A 123 13.22 -7.56 -10.30
N LEU A 124 13.28 -8.77 -9.74
CA LEU A 124 13.79 -9.00 -8.39
C LEU A 124 15.29 -9.30 -8.38
N ALA A 125 15.96 -8.89 -7.31
CA ALA A 125 17.37 -9.23 -7.10
C ALA A 125 17.60 -10.75 -7.11
N PRO A 126 18.75 -11.25 -7.57
CA PRO A 126 19.03 -12.69 -7.65
C PRO A 126 18.82 -13.46 -6.36
N ALA A 127 19.20 -12.88 -5.22
CA ALA A 127 18.99 -13.49 -3.90
C ALA A 127 17.50 -13.66 -3.54
N ALA A 128 16.63 -12.87 -4.16
CA ALA A 128 15.19 -12.92 -3.95
C ALA A 128 14.45 -13.95 -4.83
N ARG A 129 15.14 -14.65 -5.75
CA ARG A 129 14.53 -15.51 -6.78
C ARG A 129 14.26 -16.96 -6.34
N THR A 130 14.61 -17.33 -5.14
CA THR A 130 14.55 -18.74 -4.66
C THR A 130 13.22 -19.15 -4.05
N ALA A 131 12.27 -18.25 -3.91
CA ALA A 131 10.96 -18.53 -3.32
C ALA A 131 9.91 -18.87 -4.39
N GLY A 132 8.85 -19.58 -3.97
CA GLY A 132 7.74 -19.94 -4.86
C GLY A 132 6.85 -18.75 -5.22
N ALA A 133 5.99 -18.95 -6.24
CA ALA A 133 5.13 -17.89 -6.81
C ALA A 133 4.27 -17.11 -5.79
N ALA A 134 3.85 -17.75 -4.70
CA ALA A 134 3.09 -17.07 -3.64
C ALA A 134 3.93 -15.99 -2.92
N ASP A 135 5.22 -16.22 -2.77
CA ASP A 135 6.15 -15.28 -2.16
C ASP A 135 6.55 -14.17 -3.13
N ASP A 136 6.58 -14.45 -4.43
CA ASP A 136 6.87 -13.45 -5.46
C ASP A 136 5.78 -12.35 -5.51
N TRP A 137 4.51 -12.71 -5.35
CA TRP A 137 3.43 -11.74 -5.22
C TRP A 137 3.58 -10.86 -3.97
N ARG A 138 3.98 -11.44 -2.83
CA ARG A 138 4.25 -10.68 -1.61
C ARG A 138 5.45 -9.74 -1.77
N ARG A 139 6.52 -10.22 -2.40
CA ARG A 139 7.70 -9.39 -2.70
C ARG A 139 7.36 -8.21 -3.58
N LEU A 140 6.58 -8.44 -4.64
CA LEU A 140 6.13 -7.37 -5.53
C LEU A 140 5.32 -6.34 -4.74
N ALA A 141 4.37 -6.77 -3.92
CA ALA A 141 3.57 -5.87 -3.08
C ALA A 141 4.45 -5.06 -2.10
N ARG A 142 5.46 -5.69 -1.48
CA ARG A 142 6.39 -4.99 -0.57
C ARG A 142 7.25 -3.95 -1.31
N LEU A 143 7.77 -4.28 -2.49
CA LEU A 143 8.52 -3.34 -3.34
C LEU A 143 7.67 -2.14 -3.75
N GLU A 144 6.46 -2.39 -4.23
CA GLU A 144 5.54 -1.32 -4.60
C GLU A 144 5.16 -0.45 -3.41
N ALA A 145 4.95 -1.03 -2.22
CA ALA A 145 4.71 -0.28 -1.01
C ALA A 145 5.91 0.62 -0.65
N CYS A 146 7.16 0.12 -0.77
CA CYS A 146 8.37 0.93 -0.55
C CYS A 146 8.44 2.10 -1.55
N ALA A 147 8.23 1.85 -2.84
CA ALA A 147 8.23 2.90 -3.87
C ALA A 147 7.17 3.98 -3.57
N LYS A 148 5.95 3.56 -3.24
CA LYS A 148 4.83 4.46 -2.93
C LYS A 148 5.08 5.26 -1.65
N ALA A 149 5.76 4.67 -0.65
CA ALA A 149 6.08 5.36 0.59
C ALA A 149 6.93 6.61 0.36
N VAL A 150 7.87 6.56 -0.56
CA VAL A 150 8.78 7.69 -0.88
C VAL A 150 8.36 8.47 -2.12
N GLY A 151 7.26 8.10 -2.79
CA GLY A 151 6.83 8.74 -4.04
C GLY A 151 7.78 8.44 -5.21
N GLY A 152 8.49 7.32 -5.17
CA GLY A 152 9.36 6.82 -6.21
C GLY A 152 8.63 5.91 -7.20
N ARG A 153 9.38 5.36 -8.15
CA ARG A 153 8.89 4.38 -9.13
C ARG A 153 9.30 2.98 -8.68
N LEU A 154 8.55 1.96 -9.09
CA LEU A 154 8.92 0.57 -8.83
C LEU A 154 10.34 0.25 -9.30
N LEU A 155 10.75 0.76 -10.47
CA LEU A 155 12.09 0.53 -11.04
C LEU A 155 13.22 1.05 -10.15
N ASP A 156 12.95 2.04 -9.31
CA ASP A 156 13.96 2.65 -8.45
C ASP A 156 14.23 1.82 -7.16
N VAL A 157 13.41 0.82 -6.87
CA VAL A 157 13.47 -0.02 -5.66
C VAL A 157 13.62 -1.51 -5.94
N LEU A 158 13.84 -1.92 -7.19
CA LEU A 158 13.93 -3.34 -7.59
C LEU A 158 15.09 -4.10 -6.94
N GLY A 159 16.14 -3.39 -6.51
CA GLY A 159 17.30 -3.97 -5.82
C GLY A 159 17.07 -4.26 -4.34
N LEU A 160 15.94 -3.83 -3.76
CA LEU A 160 15.68 -4.04 -2.33
C LEU A 160 15.45 -5.51 -2.00
N ASP A 161 16.08 -5.98 -0.93
CA ASP A 161 15.75 -7.29 -0.36
C ASP A 161 14.50 -7.17 0.53
N VAL A 162 13.38 -7.57 -0.01
CA VAL A 162 12.07 -7.61 0.64
C VAL A 162 11.56 -9.05 0.81
N ALA A 163 12.45 -10.02 0.91
CA ALA A 163 12.10 -11.43 1.07
C ALA A 163 11.22 -11.67 2.31
N ALA A 164 11.47 -10.93 3.39
CA ALA A 164 10.69 -10.96 4.62
C ALA A 164 10.22 -9.56 5.02
N PRO A 165 9.13 -9.43 5.81
CA PRO A 165 8.79 -8.17 6.44
C PRO A 165 9.84 -7.79 7.50
N GLY A 166 10.01 -6.49 7.74
CA GLY A 166 10.97 -5.94 8.70
C GLY A 166 11.66 -4.69 8.18
N LEU A 167 12.85 -4.44 8.70
CA LEU A 167 13.70 -3.34 8.25
C LEU A 167 14.36 -3.70 6.91
N VAL A 168 14.17 -2.84 5.93
CA VAL A 168 14.77 -2.93 4.59
C VAL A 168 15.62 -1.70 4.34
N ARG A 169 16.80 -1.89 3.73
CA ARG A 169 17.73 -0.81 3.39
C ARG A 169 18.12 -0.89 1.92
N ALA A 170 18.23 0.25 1.27
CA ALA A 170 18.80 0.35 -0.06
C ALA A 170 20.32 0.48 0.03
N ASP A 171 21.04 -0.52 -0.48
CA ASP A 171 22.52 -0.52 -0.50
C ASP A 171 23.08 0.23 -1.71
N ASP A 172 22.27 0.41 -2.76
CA ASP A 172 22.66 1.07 -4.01
C ASP A 172 21.50 1.86 -4.65
N GLY A 173 21.69 2.34 -5.86
CA GLY A 173 20.68 2.98 -6.69
C GLY A 173 20.26 4.36 -6.21
N ALA A 174 19.09 4.82 -6.71
CA ALA A 174 18.55 6.15 -6.47
C ALA A 174 18.21 6.43 -4.99
N TRP A 175 18.00 5.37 -4.22
CA TRP A 175 17.60 5.44 -2.81
C TRP A 175 18.67 4.95 -1.84
N ARG A 176 19.94 4.91 -2.27
CA ARG A 176 21.05 4.44 -1.44
C ARG A 176 21.06 5.08 -0.05
N GLY A 177 21.10 4.23 0.99
CA GLY A 177 21.06 4.63 2.39
C GLY A 177 19.67 4.90 2.94
N GLN A 178 18.62 4.90 2.10
CA GLN A 178 17.25 4.98 2.54
C GLN A 178 16.85 3.66 3.22
N GLU A 179 16.11 3.78 4.30
CA GLU A 179 15.54 2.66 5.03
C GLU A 179 14.01 2.69 4.94
N TRP A 180 13.40 1.51 5.06
CA TRP A 180 11.95 1.35 5.21
C TRP A 180 11.65 0.30 6.26
N TRP A 181 10.60 0.51 7.03
CA TRP A 181 9.97 -0.57 7.77
C TRP A 181 8.83 -1.13 6.93
N VAL A 182 8.84 -2.45 6.69
CA VAL A 182 7.88 -3.13 5.80
C VAL A 182 7.10 -4.17 6.58
N SER A 183 5.79 -4.26 6.37
CA SER A 183 4.93 -5.30 6.94
C SER A 183 3.95 -5.84 5.90
N ASP A 184 3.58 -7.11 6.02
CA ASP A 184 2.45 -7.65 5.29
C ASP A 184 1.15 -7.15 5.91
N VAL A 185 0.17 -6.88 5.05
CA VAL A 185 -1.16 -6.42 5.45
C VAL A 185 -2.16 -7.55 5.22
N PRO A 186 -2.97 -7.95 6.23
CA PRO A 186 -3.98 -8.97 6.03
C PRO A 186 -5.08 -8.46 5.10
N VAL A 187 -5.34 -9.24 4.07
CA VAL A 187 -6.39 -9.03 3.07
C VAL A 187 -7.10 -10.37 2.80
N PRO A 188 -8.31 -10.38 2.23
CA PRO A 188 -9.00 -11.61 1.87
C PRO A 188 -8.18 -12.51 0.94
N ASP A 189 -8.54 -13.79 0.93
CA ASP A 189 -7.91 -14.79 0.07
C ASP A 189 -7.96 -14.39 -1.40
N GLY A 190 -6.93 -14.80 -2.16
CA GLY A 190 -6.77 -14.42 -3.57
C GLY A 190 -5.97 -13.14 -3.78
N ALA A 191 -5.68 -12.38 -2.73
CA ALA A 191 -4.82 -11.20 -2.78
C ALA A 191 -3.66 -11.29 -1.78
N VAL A 192 -2.67 -10.42 -1.95
CA VAL A 192 -1.60 -10.12 -0.98
C VAL A 192 -1.47 -8.62 -0.88
N ALA A 193 -0.99 -8.15 0.28
CA ALA A 193 -0.78 -6.72 0.46
C ALA A 193 0.38 -6.44 1.41
N ALA A 194 0.95 -5.25 1.27
CA ALA A 194 2.03 -4.76 2.11
C ALA A 194 1.86 -3.28 2.45
N CYS A 195 2.47 -2.89 3.55
CA CYS A 195 2.62 -1.52 4.00
C CYS A 195 4.10 -1.23 4.22
N ALA A 196 4.54 -0.03 3.84
CA ALA A 196 5.89 0.45 4.10
C ALA A 196 5.86 1.90 4.61
N THR A 197 6.77 2.20 5.53
CA THR A 197 7.03 3.56 6.02
C THR A 197 8.51 3.87 5.90
N PRO A 198 8.91 5.07 5.44
CA PRO A 198 10.32 5.45 5.39
C PRO A 198 10.95 5.49 6.78
N GLY A 199 12.22 5.06 6.86
CA GLY A 199 13.03 5.02 8.08
C GLY A 199 13.00 3.68 8.80
N ALA A 200 13.85 3.57 9.84
CA ALA A 200 14.04 2.33 10.61
C ALA A 200 13.02 2.14 11.73
N ARG A 201 12.12 3.11 11.94
CA ARG A 201 11.13 3.05 13.03
C ARG A 201 10.05 2.01 12.70
N PRO A 202 9.85 1.00 13.58
CA PRO A 202 8.78 0.04 13.42
C PRO A 202 7.41 0.70 13.33
N HIS A 203 6.50 0.12 12.52
CA HIS A 203 5.11 0.51 12.52
C HIS A 203 4.18 -0.65 12.89
N VAL A 204 3.00 -0.32 13.39
CA VAL A 204 1.86 -1.23 13.52
C VAL A 204 0.80 -0.79 12.52
N CYS A 205 0.45 -1.68 11.60
CA CYS A 205 -0.61 -1.45 10.63
C CYS A 205 -1.91 -2.06 11.15
N ARG A 206 -2.90 -1.20 11.48
CA ARG A 206 -4.24 -1.63 11.90
C ARG A 206 -5.19 -1.62 10.73
N VAL A 207 -5.71 -2.80 10.37
CA VAL A 207 -6.61 -2.94 9.22
C VAL A 207 -8.06 -2.94 9.66
N ARG A 208 -8.87 -2.13 8.98
CA ARG A 208 -10.33 -2.05 9.12
C ARG A 208 -11.00 -2.32 7.78
N ALA A 209 -12.24 -2.79 7.79
CA ALA A 209 -13.06 -2.88 6.58
C ALA A 209 -13.84 -1.58 6.34
N TRP A 210 -14.06 -1.20 5.08
CA TRP A 210 -14.87 -0.05 4.68
C TRP A 210 -15.99 -0.49 3.71
N PRO A 211 -17.24 0.04 3.83
CA PRO A 211 -17.83 0.57 5.05
C PRO A 211 -18.16 -0.61 5.97
N GLY A 212 -17.89 -0.51 7.23
CA GLY A 212 -18.19 -1.60 8.13
C GLY A 212 -17.87 -1.33 9.58
N GLU A 213 -18.45 -2.14 10.46
CA GLU A 213 -18.20 -2.13 11.89
C GLU A 213 -16.74 -2.46 12.20
N GLN A 214 -16.20 -1.76 13.18
CA GLN A 214 -14.86 -1.91 13.69
C GLN A 214 -14.59 -3.33 14.17
N ARG A 215 -13.92 -4.15 13.35
CA ARG A 215 -13.18 -5.30 13.86
C ARG A 215 -11.69 -4.96 13.77
N ASP A 216 -11.19 -4.32 14.81
CA ASP A 216 -9.75 -4.09 14.99
C ASP A 216 -9.04 -5.46 15.10
N ARG A 217 -8.35 -5.86 14.06
CA ARG A 217 -7.38 -6.96 14.14
C ARG A 217 -5.97 -6.34 14.20
N PRO A 218 -5.31 -6.32 15.37
CA PRO A 218 -3.92 -5.91 15.42
C PRO A 218 -3.07 -6.97 14.71
N VAL A 219 -2.34 -6.53 13.69
CA VAL A 219 -1.29 -7.35 13.08
C VAL A 219 -0.13 -7.42 14.07
N ARG A 220 0.11 -8.60 14.62
CA ARG A 220 1.34 -8.83 15.39
C ARG A 220 2.52 -8.78 14.42
N VAL A 221 3.32 -7.74 14.53
CA VAL A 221 4.66 -7.72 13.92
C VAL A 221 5.49 -8.79 14.63
N PRO A 222 6.16 -9.71 13.91
CA PRO A 222 7.12 -10.61 14.53
C PRO A 222 8.17 -9.78 15.28
N ARG A 223 8.42 -10.13 16.55
CA ARG A 223 9.55 -9.55 17.28
C ARG A 223 10.84 -9.89 16.53
N PRO A 224 11.77 -8.93 16.38
CA PRO A 224 13.10 -9.27 15.85
C PRO A 224 13.65 -10.41 16.68
N VAL A 225 14.07 -11.48 15.99
CA VAL A 225 14.81 -12.58 16.63
C VAL A 225 16.08 -11.94 17.19
N ALA A 226 16.23 -11.93 18.50
CA ALA A 226 17.45 -11.48 19.13
C ALA A 226 18.60 -12.32 18.54
N ALA A 227 19.59 -11.64 17.98
CA ALA A 227 20.81 -12.28 17.52
C ALA A 227 21.38 -13.07 18.71
N GLY A 228 21.39 -14.39 18.57
CA GLY A 228 21.89 -15.28 19.60
C GLY A 228 23.33 -14.92 19.92
N GLU A 229 23.60 -14.62 21.19
CA GLU A 229 24.95 -14.53 21.73
C GLU A 229 25.66 -15.86 21.45
N GLY A 230 26.73 -15.78 20.66
CA GLY A 230 27.53 -16.92 20.32
C GLY A 230 28.11 -17.56 21.56
N ALA A 231 27.83 -18.85 21.71
CA ALA A 231 28.51 -19.70 22.70
C ALA A 231 30.01 -19.74 22.42
N ARG A 232 30.74 -19.56 23.48
CA ARG A 232 32.18 -19.79 23.55
C ARG A 232 32.52 -21.28 23.43
#